data_71ff8a4c0b5c00dee3fa209f490180b6
#
_entry.id   71ff8a4c0b5c00dee3fa209f490180b6
#
_cell.length_a   1.000
_cell.length_b   1.000
_cell.length_c   1.000
_cell.angle_alpha   90.00
_cell.angle_beta   90.00
_cell.angle_gamma   90.00
#
_symmetry.space_group_name_H-M   'P 1'
#
loop_
_entity.id
_entity.type
_entity.pdbx_description
1 polymer ?
#
loop_
_entity_poly.entity_id
_entity_poly.type
_entity_poly.pdbx_seq_one_letter_code
_entity_poly.pdbx_strand_id
1 'polypeptide(L)'
;MFKSLKIRLAITAVVCLVAVYFLVPTFVAQIPSPLDRYFPKDKIHLGLDLQGGMHLILEVDADKALESMMERTAGDLKESLMENRIRFRNVEKAKGAAITMELSEASGKSALEKILNEQFSDLEITSSAPREGGQLITLGVKNKRAADLKKLTVEHSVETIRNRVDQFGVAEPEIIPEGENRIMVQLPGIKDPERAKNLIGKTALLEFKLVDEENSLDEALRGNVPEGSVVAYGAREDRANGQRGQVPYLLKNKTLLTGASLETAKVQISDRFGEPHVSMKFNSQGAADFDRITNENVRKRLAIVLDGVVHSAPVIQERISGGQAQITGNFTMEEARDLAIVLRAGALPAPVNILEERTVGPSLGSDSIRQGIMATLIGFFLVVVFMFIYYRLSGLVADSVLILNVIVLLGILAGFKATLTLPGIAGIVLVIGMAVDANVLIFERIREELRLGKPPRAAIDAGYSKAFVTILDSNVTTLIAALFLFAFGTGPVKGFALTLSIGIVVSVFTAVFVTRIIFDYFIWNRSISRISV
;
A
#
# COMPACT_ATOMS: atom_id res chain seq x y z
N MET A 1 -4.64 -44.41 -11.63
CA MET A 1 -4.90 -43.37 -10.62
C MET A 1 -5.99 -43.90 -9.68
N PHE A 2 -5.83 -43.82 -8.38
CA PHE A 2 -6.62 -44.36 -7.26
C PHE A 2 -7.67 -45.44 -7.61
N LYS A 3 -7.35 -46.72 -7.42
CA LYS A 3 -8.22 -47.87 -7.77
C LYS A 3 -9.44 -48.04 -6.85
N SER A 4 -9.44 -47.43 -5.66
CA SER A 4 -10.52 -47.59 -4.67
C SER A 4 -11.49 -46.42 -4.72
N LEU A 5 -12.77 -46.66 -4.98
CA LEU A 5 -13.86 -45.69 -4.94
C LEU A 5 -13.94 -44.95 -3.60
N LYS A 6 -13.66 -45.68 -2.49
CA LYS A 6 -13.66 -45.11 -1.12
C LYS A 6 -12.59 -43.99 -0.97
N ILE A 7 -11.39 -44.18 -1.52
CA ILE A 7 -10.31 -43.17 -1.45
C ILE A 7 -10.71 -41.91 -2.26
N ARG A 8 -11.27 -42.10 -3.44
CA ARG A 8 -11.73 -40.97 -4.28
C ARG A 8 -12.83 -40.17 -3.60
N LEU A 9 -13.77 -40.85 -3.01
CA LEU A 9 -14.89 -40.24 -2.26
C LEU A 9 -14.38 -39.50 -1.02
N ALA A 10 -13.42 -40.08 -0.28
CA ALA A 10 -12.77 -39.40 0.84
C ALA A 10 -12.04 -38.12 0.44
N ILE A 11 -11.27 -38.14 -0.66
CA ILE A 11 -10.57 -36.95 -1.17
C ILE A 11 -11.60 -35.86 -1.52
N THR A 12 -12.65 -36.20 -2.26
CA THR A 12 -13.71 -35.22 -2.62
C THR A 12 -14.38 -34.64 -1.39
N ALA A 13 -14.72 -35.49 -0.41
CA ALA A 13 -15.35 -35.05 0.83
C ALA A 13 -14.43 -34.09 1.62
N VAL A 14 -13.14 -34.38 1.71
CA VAL A 14 -12.17 -33.49 2.36
C VAL A 14 -12.08 -32.15 1.64
N VAL A 15 -11.95 -32.15 0.31
CA VAL A 15 -11.88 -30.89 -0.48
C VAL A 15 -13.15 -30.06 -0.27
N CYS A 16 -14.35 -30.70 -0.29
CA CYS A 16 -15.61 -30.03 -0.05
C CYS A 16 -15.70 -29.45 1.37
N LEU A 17 -15.32 -30.23 2.38
CA LEU A 17 -15.35 -29.76 3.77
C LEU A 17 -14.40 -28.59 4.00
N VAL A 18 -13.19 -28.64 3.44
CA VAL A 18 -12.22 -27.54 3.52
C VAL A 18 -12.76 -26.30 2.79
N ALA A 19 -13.33 -26.46 1.60
CA ALA A 19 -13.91 -25.33 0.87
C ALA A 19 -15.07 -24.68 1.63
N VAL A 20 -15.99 -25.47 2.16
CA VAL A 20 -17.11 -24.97 2.98
C VAL A 20 -16.60 -24.30 4.25
N TYR A 21 -15.60 -24.87 4.91
CA TYR A 21 -15.00 -24.29 6.12
C TYR A 21 -14.50 -22.85 5.90
N PHE A 22 -13.80 -22.59 4.81
CA PHE A 22 -13.34 -21.23 4.47
C PHE A 22 -14.45 -20.31 3.94
N LEU A 23 -15.52 -20.90 3.38
CA LEU A 23 -16.59 -20.13 2.77
C LEU A 23 -17.65 -19.65 3.77
N VAL A 24 -17.88 -20.39 4.86
CA VAL A 24 -18.91 -20.11 5.88
C VAL A 24 -18.84 -18.67 6.40
N PRO A 25 -17.66 -18.09 6.77
CA PRO A 25 -17.59 -16.73 7.29
C PRO A 25 -18.03 -15.65 6.29
N THR A 26 -17.97 -15.95 4.99
CA THR A 26 -18.39 -15.00 3.93
C THR A 26 -19.92 -14.85 3.89
N PHE A 27 -20.66 -15.93 4.13
CA PHE A 27 -22.13 -15.93 4.02
C PHE A 27 -22.84 -15.76 5.38
N VAL A 28 -22.19 -16.14 6.47
CA VAL A 28 -22.77 -16.04 7.82
C VAL A 28 -22.22 -14.80 8.52
N ALA A 29 -23.07 -13.77 8.66
CA ALA A 29 -22.66 -12.48 9.23
C ALA A 29 -22.18 -12.58 10.69
N GLN A 30 -22.79 -13.46 11.49
CA GLN A 30 -22.41 -13.73 12.88
C GLN A 30 -22.47 -15.24 13.13
N ILE A 31 -21.30 -15.84 13.35
CA ILE A 31 -21.20 -17.25 13.75
C ILE A 31 -21.50 -17.31 15.26
N PRO A 32 -22.49 -18.13 15.72
CA PRO A 32 -22.81 -18.20 17.14
C PRO A 32 -21.64 -18.68 18.00
N SER A 33 -21.41 -18.02 19.14
CA SER A 33 -20.49 -18.52 20.16
C SER A 33 -20.99 -19.85 20.74
N PRO A 34 -20.12 -20.89 20.88
CA PRO A 34 -18.65 -20.91 20.85
C PRO A 34 -18.01 -21.28 19.50
N LEU A 35 -18.80 -21.44 18.43
CA LEU A 35 -18.32 -21.89 17.11
C LEU A 35 -17.41 -20.88 16.41
N ASP A 36 -17.53 -19.59 16.70
CA ASP A 36 -16.72 -18.51 16.15
C ASP A 36 -15.20 -18.71 16.37
N ARG A 37 -14.82 -19.46 17.41
CA ARG A 37 -13.43 -19.78 17.73
C ARG A 37 -12.79 -20.74 16.74
N TYR A 38 -13.59 -21.55 16.04
CA TYR A 38 -13.12 -22.60 15.14
C TYR A 38 -13.12 -22.19 13.68
N PHE A 39 -13.82 -21.13 13.30
CA PHE A 39 -13.87 -20.66 11.91
C PHE A 39 -12.90 -19.49 11.69
N PRO A 40 -12.31 -19.36 10.46
CA PRO A 40 -11.54 -18.18 10.10
C PRO A 40 -12.43 -16.95 10.21
N LYS A 41 -11.83 -15.81 10.59
CA LYS A 41 -12.56 -14.54 10.69
C LYS A 41 -12.59 -13.78 9.36
N ASP A 42 -11.74 -14.20 8.44
CA ASP A 42 -11.56 -13.55 7.14
C ASP A 42 -12.72 -13.91 6.20
N LYS A 43 -13.24 -12.90 5.51
CA LYS A 43 -14.25 -13.02 4.45
C LYS A 43 -13.56 -12.88 3.10
N ILE A 44 -14.26 -13.15 2.00
CA ILE A 44 -13.78 -12.80 0.66
C ILE A 44 -13.62 -11.27 0.60
N HIS A 45 -12.39 -10.82 0.30
CA HIS A 45 -12.08 -9.40 0.14
C HIS A 45 -12.64 -8.91 -1.21
N LEU A 46 -13.33 -7.78 -1.18
CA LEU A 46 -13.81 -7.16 -2.41
C LEU A 46 -12.82 -6.10 -2.88
N GLY A 47 -12.49 -6.09 -4.15
CA GLY A 47 -11.59 -5.09 -4.73
C GLY A 47 -12.19 -3.70 -4.83
N LEU A 48 -11.34 -2.73 -5.15
CA LEU A 48 -11.70 -1.32 -5.30
C LEU A 48 -12.89 -1.12 -6.26
N ASP A 49 -12.95 -1.90 -7.34
CA ASP A 49 -13.99 -1.82 -8.36
C ASP A 49 -15.38 -2.18 -7.83
N LEU A 50 -15.45 -2.96 -6.73
CA LEU A 50 -16.68 -3.47 -6.13
C LEU A 50 -17.09 -2.70 -4.87
N GLN A 51 -16.14 -2.31 -4.02
CA GLN A 51 -16.44 -1.53 -2.81
C GLN A 51 -16.46 -0.02 -3.06
N GLY A 52 -15.95 0.42 -4.21
CA GLY A 52 -15.57 1.81 -4.40
C GLY A 52 -14.29 2.12 -3.64
N GLY A 53 -13.79 3.35 -3.78
CA GLY A 53 -12.58 3.79 -3.10
C GLY A 53 -11.66 4.56 -4.02
N MET A 54 -10.37 4.63 -3.64
CA MET A 54 -9.38 5.43 -4.34
C MET A 54 -8.13 4.59 -4.68
N HIS A 55 -7.63 4.76 -5.90
CA HIS A 55 -6.36 4.25 -6.38
C HIS A 55 -5.45 5.43 -6.72
N LEU A 56 -4.25 5.45 -6.15
CA LEU A 56 -3.23 6.46 -6.41
C LEU A 56 -1.94 5.81 -6.84
N ILE A 57 -1.26 6.42 -7.80
CA ILE A 57 0.16 6.18 -8.06
C ILE A 57 0.91 7.44 -7.64
N LEU A 58 1.76 7.28 -6.64
CA LEU A 58 2.58 8.34 -6.07
C LEU A 58 4.02 8.18 -6.54
N GLU A 59 4.65 9.28 -6.93
CA GLU A 59 6.08 9.34 -7.19
C GLU A 59 6.79 9.99 -6.01
N VAL A 60 7.76 9.30 -5.45
CA VAL A 60 8.62 9.81 -4.37
C VAL A 60 9.77 10.60 -4.98
N ASP A 61 9.89 11.87 -4.65
CA ASP A 61 11.00 12.72 -5.08
C ASP A 61 12.26 12.41 -4.25
N ALA A 62 12.85 11.23 -4.49
CA ALA A 62 14.00 10.74 -3.77
C ALA A 62 15.26 11.61 -4.01
N ASP A 63 15.30 12.38 -5.09
CA ASP A 63 16.38 13.33 -5.35
C ASP A 63 16.34 14.50 -4.37
N LYS A 64 15.16 15.02 -4.04
CA LYS A 64 14.99 16.03 -2.97
C LYS A 64 15.39 15.52 -1.60
N ALA A 65 15.11 14.24 -1.29
CA ALA A 65 15.57 13.64 -0.04
C ALA A 65 17.10 13.64 0.04
N LEU A 66 17.76 13.25 -1.06
CA LEU A 66 19.21 13.24 -1.16
C LEU A 66 19.78 14.67 -1.05
N GLU A 67 19.15 15.64 -1.69
CA GLU A 67 19.51 17.06 -1.57
C GLU A 67 19.40 17.59 -0.14
N SER A 68 18.31 17.29 0.55
CA SER A 68 18.09 17.70 1.95
C SER A 68 19.06 17.02 2.92
N MET A 69 19.45 15.78 2.63
CA MET A 69 20.50 15.09 3.38
C MET A 69 21.85 15.79 3.18
N MET A 70 22.21 16.15 1.93
CA MET A 70 23.46 16.84 1.62
C MET A 70 23.53 18.23 2.26
N GLU A 71 22.41 18.94 2.37
CA GLU A 71 22.36 20.23 3.07
C GLU A 71 22.68 20.09 4.57
N ARG A 72 22.12 19.08 5.23
CA ARG A 72 22.46 18.76 6.62
C ARG A 72 23.91 18.33 6.77
N THR A 73 24.36 17.45 5.90
CA THR A 73 25.75 16.98 5.88
C THR A 73 26.75 18.13 5.64
N ALA A 74 26.38 19.17 4.86
CA ALA A 74 27.20 20.36 4.69
C ALA A 74 27.36 21.14 6.00
N GLY A 75 26.28 21.22 6.81
CA GLY A 75 26.33 21.80 8.14
C GLY A 75 27.25 21.04 9.10
N ASP A 76 27.09 19.71 9.15
CA ASP A 76 27.89 18.82 10.00
C ASP A 76 29.36 18.82 9.57
N LEU A 77 29.63 18.85 8.24
CA LEU A 77 30.97 18.98 7.70
C LEU A 77 31.61 20.31 8.09
N LYS A 78 30.84 21.43 8.03
CA LYS A 78 31.31 22.75 8.47
C LYS A 78 31.73 22.73 9.94
N GLU A 79 30.96 22.12 10.80
CA GLU A 79 31.26 21.98 12.24
C GLU A 79 32.51 21.11 12.47
N SER A 80 32.63 19.98 11.79
CA SER A 80 33.79 19.08 11.86
C SER A 80 35.06 19.73 11.36
N LEU A 81 34.99 20.54 10.28
CA LEU A 81 36.15 21.29 9.79
C LEU A 81 36.63 22.37 10.78
N MET A 82 35.69 23.03 11.47
CA MET A 82 36.02 24.01 12.54
C MET A 82 36.70 23.33 13.73
N GLU A 83 36.18 22.21 14.19
CA GLU A 83 36.73 21.42 15.29
C GLU A 83 38.18 20.96 14.99
N ASN A 84 38.41 20.51 13.77
CA ASN A 84 39.74 20.06 13.28
C ASN A 84 40.64 21.21 12.84
N ARG A 85 40.23 22.48 13.03
CA ARG A 85 41.00 23.71 12.71
C ARG A 85 41.44 23.79 11.25
N ILE A 86 40.68 23.22 10.33
CA ILE A 86 40.95 23.35 8.88
C ILE A 86 40.40 24.68 8.40
N ARG A 87 41.23 25.45 7.70
CA ARG A 87 40.84 26.77 7.16
C ARG A 87 40.08 26.61 5.86
N PHE A 88 38.81 26.99 5.85
CA PHE A 88 37.92 27.04 4.68
C PHE A 88 37.27 28.42 4.57
N ARG A 89 36.85 28.80 3.36
CA ARG A 89 36.13 30.06 3.14
C ARG A 89 34.62 29.84 3.08
N ASN A 90 34.17 28.82 2.36
CA ASN A 90 32.76 28.57 2.16
C ASN A 90 32.48 27.07 2.10
N VAL A 91 31.34 26.62 2.70
CA VAL A 91 30.80 25.28 2.57
C VAL A 91 29.31 25.43 2.27
N GLU A 92 28.93 25.17 1.04
CA GLU A 92 27.56 25.36 0.59
C GLU A 92 27.07 24.17 -0.23
N LYS A 93 25.75 23.95 -0.21
CA LYS A 93 25.08 23.02 -1.11
C LYS A 93 25.20 23.54 -2.55
N ALA A 94 25.72 22.72 -3.45
CA ALA A 94 25.68 22.95 -4.89
C ALA A 94 24.38 22.47 -5.52
N LYS A 95 24.17 22.76 -6.81
CA LYS A 95 23.03 22.19 -7.56
C LYS A 95 23.12 20.66 -7.58
N GLY A 96 22.00 20.02 -7.25
CA GLY A 96 21.91 18.57 -7.09
C GLY A 96 22.41 18.11 -5.72
N ALA A 97 22.72 16.83 -5.61
CA ALA A 97 23.23 16.22 -4.38
C ALA A 97 24.75 16.39 -4.23
N ALA A 98 25.22 17.62 -4.17
CA ALA A 98 26.64 17.95 -4.07
C ALA A 98 26.88 19.07 -3.04
N ILE A 99 28.07 19.06 -2.41
CA ILE A 99 28.56 20.12 -1.53
C ILE A 99 29.79 20.75 -2.19
N THR A 100 29.83 22.06 -2.28
CA THR A 100 31.02 22.81 -2.70
C THR A 100 31.67 23.46 -1.51
N MET A 101 33.00 23.41 -1.47
CA MET A 101 33.79 24.07 -0.43
C MET A 101 35.08 24.66 -0.99
N GLU A 102 35.51 25.75 -0.42
CA GLU A 102 36.79 26.38 -0.74
C GLU A 102 37.79 26.16 0.42
N LEU A 103 38.86 25.41 0.17
CA LEU A 103 39.98 25.28 1.10
C LEU A 103 40.99 26.36 0.86
N SER A 104 41.43 27.04 1.94
CA SER A 104 42.41 28.16 1.85
C SER A 104 43.84 27.69 1.63
N GLU A 105 44.15 26.41 1.86
CA GLU A 105 45.49 25.85 1.75
C GLU A 105 45.45 24.48 1.06
N ALA A 106 46.41 24.20 0.18
CA ALA A 106 46.52 22.90 -0.49
C ALA A 106 46.78 21.72 0.48
N SER A 107 47.43 22.00 1.62
CA SER A 107 47.66 21.03 2.70
C SER A 107 46.38 20.56 3.39
N GLY A 108 45.29 21.34 3.32
CA GLY A 108 43.98 21.00 3.88
C GLY A 108 43.30 19.85 3.19
N LYS A 109 43.67 19.48 1.95
CA LYS A 109 43.06 18.38 1.20
C LYS A 109 43.29 17.03 1.87
N SER A 110 44.51 16.72 2.31
CA SER A 110 44.80 15.46 3.00
C SER A 110 44.09 15.35 4.34
N ALA A 111 43.92 16.47 5.06
CA ALA A 111 43.14 16.50 6.30
C ALA A 111 41.63 16.31 6.04
N LEU A 112 41.12 16.94 4.96
CA LEU A 112 39.73 16.72 4.53
C LEU A 112 39.47 15.24 4.15
N GLU A 113 40.38 14.63 3.35
CA GLU A 113 40.27 13.22 2.97
C GLU A 113 40.25 12.30 4.21
N LYS A 114 40.99 12.63 5.26
CA LYS A 114 40.97 11.89 6.53
C LYS A 114 39.60 12.03 7.21
N ILE A 115 39.05 13.23 7.33
CA ILE A 115 37.72 13.49 7.91
C ILE A 115 36.65 12.79 7.09
N LEU A 116 36.69 12.83 5.77
CA LEU A 116 35.75 12.14 4.90
C LEU A 116 35.77 10.63 5.14
N ASN A 117 36.94 10.03 5.25
CA ASN A 117 37.06 8.60 5.50
C ASN A 117 36.61 8.17 6.91
N GLU A 118 36.84 9.00 7.92
CA GLU A 118 36.53 8.68 9.33
C GLU A 118 35.06 8.99 9.70
N GLN A 119 34.52 10.11 9.23
CA GLN A 119 33.22 10.63 9.67
C GLN A 119 32.15 10.67 8.55
N PHE A 120 32.58 10.86 7.28
CA PHE A 120 31.68 11.02 6.13
C PHE A 120 32.01 10.03 5.02
N SER A 121 32.11 8.75 5.37
CA SER A 121 32.52 7.67 4.44
C SER A 121 31.63 7.51 3.22
N ASP A 122 30.42 8.06 3.24
CA ASP A 122 29.44 8.05 2.16
C ASP A 122 29.72 9.10 1.07
N LEU A 123 30.61 10.09 1.36
CA LEU A 123 31.00 11.13 0.44
C LEU A 123 32.28 10.78 -0.31
N GLU A 124 32.41 11.34 -1.52
CA GLU A 124 33.63 11.30 -2.32
C GLU A 124 33.91 12.65 -2.98
N ILE A 125 35.17 12.91 -3.26
CA ILE A 125 35.58 14.12 -4.00
C ILE A 125 35.28 13.89 -5.48
N THR A 126 34.26 14.57 -6.00
CA THR A 126 33.86 14.48 -7.41
C THR A 126 34.70 15.37 -8.31
N SER A 127 35.08 16.56 -7.83
CA SER A 127 35.97 17.47 -8.56
C SER A 127 36.84 18.29 -7.62
N SER A 128 38.00 18.70 -8.13
CA SER A 128 38.94 19.54 -7.41
C SER A 128 39.58 20.49 -8.42
N ALA A 129 39.32 21.79 -8.29
CA ALA A 129 39.83 22.81 -9.18
C ALA A 129 40.64 23.86 -8.41
N PRO A 130 41.85 24.23 -8.88
CA PRO A 130 42.62 25.31 -8.29
C PRO A 130 41.92 26.66 -8.51
N ARG A 131 41.91 27.52 -7.49
CA ARG A 131 41.38 28.89 -7.54
C ARG A 131 42.37 29.87 -6.93
N GLU A 132 42.30 31.16 -7.29
CA GLU A 132 43.16 32.19 -6.69
C GLU A 132 43.00 32.21 -5.16
N GLY A 133 44.04 31.74 -4.44
CA GLY A 133 44.07 31.69 -2.98
C GLY A 133 43.51 30.45 -2.34
N GLY A 134 43.35 29.33 -3.08
CA GLY A 134 42.86 28.07 -2.49
C GLY A 134 42.48 27.00 -3.52
N GLN A 135 41.65 26.06 -3.10
CA GLN A 135 41.18 24.95 -3.92
C GLN A 135 39.68 24.79 -3.76
N LEU A 136 38.94 24.83 -4.88
CA LEU A 136 37.52 24.53 -4.88
C LEU A 136 37.35 23.01 -4.97
N ILE A 137 36.69 22.43 -3.97
CA ILE A 137 36.40 21.00 -3.89
C ILE A 137 34.91 20.82 -3.99
N THR A 138 34.48 19.86 -4.82
CA THR A 138 33.11 19.40 -4.89
C THR A 138 33.03 17.98 -4.34
N LEU A 139 32.16 17.79 -3.37
CA LEU A 139 31.86 16.49 -2.76
C LEU A 139 30.51 15.98 -3.29
N GLY A 140 30.45 14.72 -3.62
CA GLY A 140 29.21 14.03 -4.00
C GLY A 140 29.01 12.77 -3.18
N VAL A 141 27.80 12.24 -3.19
CA VAL A 141 27.50 10.93 -2.59
C VAL A 141 27.99 9.83 -3.55
N LYS A 142 28.63 8.79 -3.02
CA LYS A 142 29.02 7.62 -3.81
C LYS A 142 27.82 7.01 -4.53
N ASN A 143 27.93 6.70 -5.82
CA ASN A 143 26.82 6.24 -6.67
C ASN A 143 26.02 5.07 -6.05
N LYS A 144 26.71 4.06 -5.51
CA LYS A 144 26.05 2.92 -4.85
C LYS A 144 25.24 3.39 -3.65
N ARG A 145 25.80 4.26 -2.82
CA ARG A 145 25.13 4.78 -1.63
C ARG A 145 23.94 5.68 -1.98
N ALA A 146 24.06 6.47 -3.05
CA ALA A 146 22.95 7.28 -3.55
C ALA A 146 21.76 6.39 -4.00
N ALA A 147 22.03 5.29 -4.69
CA ALA A 147 21.00 4.31 -5.08
C ALA A 147 20.35 3.64 -3.85
N ASP A 148 21.15 3.20 -2.88
CA ASP A 148 20.65 2.60 -1.64
C ASP A 148 19.80 3.59 -0.84
N LEU A 149 20.23 4.86 -0.74
CA LEU A 149 19.47 5.92 -0.07
C LEU A 149 18.12 6.20 -0.74
N LYS A 150 18.08 6.27 -2.07
CA LYS A 150 16.84 6.44 -2.83
C LYS A 150 15.88 5.29 -2.55
N LYS A 151 16.36 4.06 -2.57
CA LYS A 151 15.55 2.87 -2.25
C LYS A 151 15.00 2.92 -0.83
N LEU A 152 15.84 3.20 0.15
CA LEU A 152 15.43 3.37 1.55
C LEU A 152 14.39 4.50 1.72
N THR A 153 14.53 5.60 0.97
CA THR A 153 13.57 6.70 0.98
C THR A 153 12.19 6.23 0.53
N VAL A 154 12.12 5.41 -0.53
CA VAL A 154 10.85 4.83 -0.99
C VAL A 154 10.27 3.86 0.03
N GLU A 155 11.08 2.97 0.60
CA GLU A 155 10.66 2.01 1.63
C GLU A 155 10.09 2.72 2.88
N HIS A 156 10.78 3.75 3.39
CA HIS A 156 10.30 4.55 4.52
C HIS A 156 9.04 5.35 4.15
N SER A 157 8.92 5.82 2.91
CA SER A 157 7.69 6.49 2.44
C SER A 157 6.49 5.53 2.45
N VAL A 158 6.67 4.28 2.01
CA VAL A 158 5.64 3.23 2.08
C VAL A 158 5.20 3.01 3.53
N GLU A 159 6.15 2.90 4.46
CA GLU A 159 5.85 2.69 5.88
C GLU A 159 5.08 3.89 6.49
N THR A 160 5.54 5.11 6.21
CA THR A 160 4.88 6.32 6.69
C THR A 160 3.46 6.46 6.13
N ILE A 161 3.26 6.20 4.83
CA ILE A 161 1.94 6.23 4.19
C ILE A 161 1.05 5.16 4.81
N ARG A 162 1.54 3.95 5.03
CA ARG A 162 0.80 2.87 5.69
C ARG A 162 0.35 3.27 7.09
N ASN A 163 1.24 3.82 7.90
CA ASN A 163 0.91 4.29 9.25
C ASN A 163 -0.17 5.38 9.24
N ARG A 164 -0.16 6.27 8.26
CA ARG A 164 -1.19 7.31 8.09
C ARG A 164 -2.55 6.72 7.72
N VAL A 165 -2.56 5.80 6.76
CA VAL A 165 -3.77 5.15 6.26
C VAL A 165 -4.41 4.27 7.35
N ASP A 166 -3.59 3.53 8.12
CA ASP A 166 -4.06 2.70 9.23
C ASP A 166 -4.71 3.56 10.32
N GLN A 167 -4.13 4.71 10.65
CA GLN A 167 -4.70 5.65 11.63
C GLN A 167 -5.95 6.37 11.12
N PHE A 168 -6.08 6.52 9.80
CA PHE A 168 -7.28 7.04 9.17
C PHE A 168 -8.44 6.02 9.21
N GLY A 169 -8.13 4.73 9.44
CA GLY A 169 -9.11 3.68 9.63
C GLY A 169 -9.65 3.07 8.34
N VAL A 170 -8.87 3.09 7.26
CA VAL A 170 -9.21 2.36 6.03
C VAL A 170 -8.99 0.86 6.26
N ALA A 171 -10.01 0.06 5.94
CA ALA A 171 -9.91 -1.38 6.03
C ALA A 171 -9.09 -1.92 4.84
N GLU A 172 -8.07 -2.73 5.14
CA GLU A 172 -7.29 -3.48 4.15
C GLU A 172 -6.71 -2.64 3.01
N PRO A 173 -5.92 -1.58 3.31
CA PRO A 173 -5.27 -0.80 2.29
C PRO A 173 -4.17 -1.62 1.62
N GLU A 174 -4.05 -1.51 0.30
CA GLU A 174 -2.94 -2.09 -0.45
C GLU A 174 -1.93 -0.98 -0.76
N ILE A 175 -0.72 -1.06 -0.18
CA ILE A 175 0.34 -0.08 -0.37
C ILE A 175 1.62 -0.83 -0.74
N ILE A 176 2.01 -0.70 -2.02
CA ILE A 176 3.08 -1.49 -2.63
C ILE A 176 4.03 -0.56 -3.39
N PRO A 177 5.36 -0.74 -3.26
CA PRO A 177 6.31 -0.05 -4.13
C PRO A 177 6.17 -0.57 -5.57
N GLU A 178 6.21 0.33 -6.55
CA GLU A 178 6.14 0.05 -7.97
C GLU A 178 7.33 0.67 -8.71
N GLY A 179 8.21 -0.17 -9.26
CA GLY A 179 9.46 0.29 -9.87
C GLY A 179 10.44 0.86 -8.85
N GLU A 180 11.20 1.90 -9.23
CA GLU A 180 12.29 2.44 -8.41
C GLU A 180 11.86 3.57 -7.47
N ASN A 181 10.87 4.39 -7.88
CA ASN A 181 10.49 5.62 -7.17
C ASN A 181 8.97 5.82 -7.02
N ARG A 182 8.15 4.80 -7.33
CA ARG A 182 6.70 4.89 -7.27
C ARG A 182 6.12 4.06 -6.14
N ILE A 183 4.96 4.48 -5.66
CA ILE A 183 4.17 3.76 -4.66
C ILE A 183 2.73 3.70 -5.16
N MET A 184 2.20 2.50 -5.33
CA MET A 184 0.79 2.26 -5.57
C MET A 184 0.06 2.21 -4.23
N VAL A 185 -1.01 2.98 -4.11
CA VAL A 185 -1.87 3.05 -2.92
C VAL A 185 -3.31 2.79 -3.34
N GLN A 186 -3.91 1.72 -2.80
CA GLN A 186 -5.32 1.41 -2.99
C GLN A 186 -6.04 1.48 -1.65
N LEU A 187 -7.10 2.28 -1.59
CA LEU A 187 -7.89 2.54 -0.41
C LEU A 187 -9.35 2.14 -0.67
N PRO A 188 -9.72 0.86 -0.48
CA PRO A 188 -11.09 0.42 -0.70
C PRO A 188 -12.04 0.99 0.35
N GLY A 189 -13.26 1.29 -0.07
CA GLY A 189 -14.34 1.75 0.80
C GLY A 189 -14.18 3.13 1.43
N ILE A 190 -13.20 3.93 0.96
CA ILE A 190 -12.99 5.28 1.49
C ILE A 190 -14.17 6.20 1.12
N LYS A 191 -14.66 6.95 2.11
CA LYS A 191 -15.80 7.86 1.91
C LYS A 191 -15.39 9.25 1.46
N ASP A 192 -14.20 9.70 1.86
CA ASP A 192 -13.65 11.01 1.55
C ASP A 192 -12.26 10.89 0.90
N PRO A 193 -12.20 10.76 -0.43
CA PRO A 193 -10.94 10.62 -1.16
C PRO A 193 -10.04 11.86 -1.05
N GLU A 194 -10.61 13.07 -1.05
CA GLU A 194 -9.84 14.32 -0.98
C GLU A 194 -9.09 14.44 0.35
N ARG A 195 -9.75 14.11 1.44
CA ARG A 195 -9.15 14.11 2.76
C ARG A 195 -8.01 13.09 2.87
N ALA A 196 -8.22 11.87 2.35
CA ALA A 196 -7.18 10.85 2.33
C ALA A 196 -5.96 11.30 1.50
N LYS A 197 -6.19 11.87 0.32
CA LYS A 197 -5.15 12.43 -0.55
C LYS A 197 -4.32 13.49 0.18
N ASN A 198 -4.99 14.41 0.87
CA ASN A 198 -4.33 15.45 1.66
C ASN A 198 -3.49 14.87 2.81
N LEU A 199 -3.99 13.83 3.50
CA LEU A 199 -3.24 13.17 4.58
C LEU A 199 -2.01 12.42 4.07
N ILE A 200 -2.13 11.74 2.94
CA ILE A 200 -1.05 10.96 2.34
C ILE A 200 0.03 11.89 1.76
N GLY A 201 -0.38 12.98 1.09
CA GLY A 201 0.53 13.85 0.35
C GLY A 201 1.32 14.85 1.21
N LYS A 202 0.86 15.17 2.42
CA LYS A 202 1.57 16.12 3.31
C LYS A 202 2.92 15.55 3.76
N THR A 203 3.98 16.35 3.62
CA THR A 203 5.32 15.95 4.08
C THR A 203 5.36 15.84 5.60
N ALA A 204 4.72 16.79 6.29
CA ALA A 204 4.64 16.89 7.75
C ALA A 204 6.00 17.01 8.45
N LEU A 205 6.89 17.75 7.84
CA LEU A 205 8.18 18.08 8.45
C LEU A 205 7.96 19.07 9.58
N LEU A 206 7.98 18.56 10.80
CA LEU A 206 7.87 19.38 12.02
C LEU A 206 9.25 19.81 12.47
N GLU A 207 9.45 21.11 12.61
CA GLU A 207 10.69 21.73 13.08
C GLU A 207 10.42 22.74 14.19
N PHE A 208 11.30 22.78 15.17
CA PHE A 208 11.32 23.80 16.22
C PHE A 208 12.52 24.73 15.99
N LYS A 209 12.24 26.01 15.71
CA LYS A 209 13.24 27.04 15.41
C LYS A 209 13.04 28.25 16.29
N LEU A 210 14.12 28.92 16.67
CA LEU A 210 14.02 30.19 17.38
C LEU A 210 13.62 31.30 16.41
N VAL A 211 12.77 32.20 16.88
CA VAL A 211 12.55 33.49 16.19
C VAL A 211 13.80 34.34 16.39
N ASP A 212 14.31 34.90 15.30
CA ASP A 212 15.41 35.86 15.34
C ASP A 212 14.87 37.23 15.68
N GLU A 213 14.99 37.61 16.95
CA GLU A 213 14.59 38.91 17.48
C GLU A 213 15.76 39.92 17.53
N GLU A 214 16.97 39.45 17.18
CA GLU A 214 18.18 40.28 17.18
C GLU A 214 18.31 41.10 15.88
N ASN A 215 17.74 40.60 14.78
CA ASN A 215 17.80 41.22 13.47
C ASN A 215 16.43 41.76 13.03
N SER A 216 16.46 42.78 12.16
CA SER A 216 15.24 43.43 11.67
C SER A 216 14.49 42.58 10.64
N LEU A 217 13.25 42.24 10.94
CA LEU A 217 12.35 41.56 10.01
C LEU A 217 12.10 42.41 8.74
N ASP A 218 11.97 43.73 8.89
CA ASP A 218 11.70 44.64 7.75
C ASP A 218 12.85 44.70 6.75
N GLU A 219 14.08 44.59 7.22
CA GLU A 219 15.26 44.49 6.35
C GLU A 219 15.35 43.15 5.63
N ALA A 220 15.01 42.06 6.32
CA ALA A 220 14.95 40.73 5.73
C ALA A 220 13.88 40.62 4.64
N LEU A 221 12.72 41.29 4.82
CA LEU A 221 11.67 41.35 3.82
C LEU A 221 12.05 42.19 2.57
N ARG A 222 12.98 43.10 2.72
CA ARG A 222 13.55 43.87 1.58
C ARG A 222 14.64 43.12 0.82
N GLY A 223 14.94 41.87 1.21
CA GLY A 223 15.97 41.03 0.56
C GLY A 223 17.29 40.93 1.30
N ASN A 224 17.49 41.68 2.40
CA ASN A 224 18.69 41.63 3.23
C ASN A 224 18.53 40.63 4.37
N VAL A 225 18.44 39.34 4.01
CA VAL A 225 18.32 38.29 5.04
C VAL A 225 19.67 38.06 5.70
N PRO A 226 19.75 38.18 7.06
CA PRO A 226 21.00 37.95 7.79
C PRO A 226 21.51 36.52 7.60
N GLU A 227 22.83 36.34 7.60
CA GLU A 227 23.45 35.02 7.53
C GLU A 227 23.01 34.16 8.73
N GLY A 228 22.53 32.95 8.47
CA GLY A 228 22.01 32.05 9.51
C GLY A 228 20.53 32.25 9.89
N SER A 229 19.80 33.12 9.17
CA SER A 229 18.36 33.34 9.37
C SER A 229 17.58 33.09 8.06
N VAL A 230 16.30 32.80 8.17
CA VAL A 230 15.38 32.56 7.06
C VAL A 230 14.03 33.23 7.33
N VAL A 231 13.41 33.78 6.29
CA VAL A 231 12.05 34.31 6.37
C VAL A 231 11.05 33.19 6.16
N ALA A 232 10.16 32.99 7.13
CA ALA A 232 9.06 32.02 7.06
C ALA A 232 7.73 32.75 7.28
N TYR A 233 6.64 32.17 6.76
CA TYR A 233 5.31 32.76 6.86
C TYR A 233 4.40 31.89 7.72
N GLY A 234 3.61 32.53 8.57
CA GLY A 234 2.56 31.89 9.35
C GLY A 234 1.18 32.32 8.88
N ALA A 235 0.20 31.43 8.96
CA ALA A 235 -1.18 31.78 8.69
C ALA A 235 -1.79 32.51 9.91
N ARG A 236 -2.30 33.71 9.73
CA ARG A 236 -3.12 34.41 10.73
C ARG A 236 -4.49 34.68 10.12
N GLU A 237 -5.52 34.15 10.73
CA GLU A 237 -6.88 34.58 10.43
C GLU A 237 -7.19 35.84 11.22
N ASP A 238 -7.50 36.92 10.50
CA ASP A 238 -7.98 38.15 11.17
C ASP A 238 -9.41 37.89 11.63
N ARG A 239 -9.60 37.79 12.95
CA ARG A 239 -10.91 37.51 13.57
C ARG A 239 -11.99 38.52 13.23
N ALA A 240 -11.60 39.72 12.76
CA ALA A 240 -12.54 40.77 12.43
C ALA A 240 -13.12 40.65 11.00
N ASN A 241 -12.33 40.17 10.04
CA ASN A 241 -12.71 40.20 8.61
C ASN A 241 -12.69 38.82 7.93
N GLY A 242 -12.33 37.73 8.63
CA GLY A 242 -12.25 36.38 8.05
C GLY A 242 -11.21 36.23 6.94
N GLN A 243 -10.34 37.22 6.73
CA GLN A 243 -9.27 37.14 5.74
C GLN A 243 -8.05 36.42 6.31
N ARG A 244 -7.60 35.40 5.59
CA ARG A 244 -6.33 34.71 5.90
C ARG A 244 -5.17 35.59 5.43
N GLY A 245 -4.50 36.23 6.38
CA GLY A 245 -3.26 36.98 6.15
C GLY A 245 -2.03 36.11 6.42
N GLN A 246 -0.95 36.35 5.69
CA GLN A 246 0.35 35.76 5.99
C GLN A 246 1.12 36.70 6.91
N VAL A 247 1.58 36.21 8.05
CA VAL A 247 2.44 36.94 8.97
C VAL A 247 3.88 36.47 8.76
N PRO A 248 4.81 37.32 8.36
CA PRO A 248 6.19 36.95 8.23
C PRO A 248 6.89 36.82 9.58
N TYR A 249 7.80 35.87 9.69
CA TYR A 249 8.68 35.64 10.82
C TYR A 249 10.10 35.51 10.30
N LEU A 250 11.07 36.11 11.01
CA LEU A 250 12.47 35.84 10.81
C LEU A 250 12.88 34.74 11.77
N LEU A 251 13.32 33.58 11.26
CA LEU A 251 13.69 32.42 12.05
C LEU A 251 15.17 32.15 11.93
N LYS A 252 15.81 31.70 13.01
CA LYS A 252 17.17 31.15 12.96
C LYS A 252 17.13 29.85 12.14
N ASN A 253 18.04 29.68 11.20
CA ASN A 253 18.04 28.53 10.29
C ASN A 253 18.27 27.19 11.00
N LYS A 254 18.98 27.23 12.15
CA LYS A 254 19.26 26.03 12.97
C LYS A 254 17.96 25.45 13.54
N THR A 255 17.61 24.23 13.12
CA THR A 255 16.52 23.46 13.72
C THR A 255 16.99 22.87 15.06
N LEU A 256 16.28 23.15 16.13
CA LEU A 256 16.64 22.71 17.48
C LEU A 256 16.09 21.32 17.79
N LEU A 257 14.87 21.03 17.32
CA LEU A 257 14.19 19.75 17.51
C LEU A 257 13.31 19.46 16.30
N THR A 258 13.15 18.19 15.97
CA THR A 258 12.34 17.75 14.83
C THR A 258 11.22 16.80 15.26
N GLY A 259 10.27 16.54 14.36
CA GLY A 259 9.18 15.58 14.58
C GLY A 259 9.65 14.13 14.80
N ALA A 260 10.88 13.77 14.47
CA ALA A 260 11.46 12.46 14.75
C ALA A 260 11.56 12.17 16.28
N SER A 261 11.58 13.21 17.09
CA SER A 261 11.61 13.10 18.56
C SER A 261 10.22 12.93 19.19
N LEU A 262 9.13 12.88 18.39
CA LEU A 262 7.78 12.68 18.91
C LEU A 262 7.54 11.21 19.29
N GLU A 263 6.94 10.99 20.46
CA GLU A 263 6.39 9.70 20.88
C GLU A 263 4.92 9.58 20.47
N THR A 264 4.14 10.65 20.67
CA THR A 264 2.71 10.67 20.34
C THR A 264 2.18 12.09 20.13
N ALA A 265 1.10 12.20 19.34
CA ALA A 265 0.35 13.43 19.16
C ALA A 265 -1.16 13.14 19.30
N LYS A 266 -1.90 13.99 20.01
CA LYS A 266 -3.33 13.80 20.31
C LYS A 266 -4.07 15.12 20.23
N VAL A 267 -5.31 15.09 19.78
CA VAL A 267 -6.20 16.24 19.85
C VAL A 267 -6.70 16.40 21.28
N GLN A 268 -6.65 17.62 21.77
CA GLN A 268 -7.25 18.05 23.03
C GLN A 268 -8.08 19.30 22.80
N ILE A 269 -9.07 19.52 23.65
CA ILE A 269 -9.88 20.74 23.65
C ILE A 269 -9.41 21.61 24.81
N SER A 270 -9.17 22.88 24.54
CA SER A 270 -8.75 23.83 25.56
C SER A 270 -9.89 24.09 26.54
N ASP A 271 -9.66 23.87 27.84
CA ASP A 271 -10.64 24.10 28.90
C ASP A 271 -11.07 25.57 29.01
N ARG A 272 -10.23 26.52 28.55
CA ARG A 272 -10.49 27.96 28.65
C ARG A 272 -11.28 28.53 27.47
N PHE A 273 -11.05 28.00 26.26
CA PHE A 273 -11.59 28.59 25.03
C PHE A 273 -12.44 27.61 24.21
N GLY A 274 -12.47 26.33 24.57
CA GLY A 274 -13.16 25.29 23.79
C GLY A 274 -12.54 25.02 22.41
N GLU A 275 -11.36 25.59 22.13
CA GLU A 275 -10.68 25.45 20.85
C GLU A 275 -9.87 24.14 20.79
N PRO A 276 -9.95 23.36 19.70
CA PRO A 276 -9.13 22.18 19.53
C PRO A 276 -7.66 22.55 19.27
N HIS A 277 -6.75 21.82 19.92
CA HIS A 277 -5.31 21.94 19.72
C HIS A 277 -4.67 20.55 19.66
N VAL A 278 -3.44 20.46 19.15
CA VAL A 278 -2.70 19.20 19.09
C VAL A 278 -1.66 19.19 20.21
N SER A 279 -1.87 18.33 21.20
CA SER A 279 -0.91 18.04 22.25
C SER A 279 0.09 17.00 21.77
N MET A 280 1.38 17.28 21.95
CA MET A 280 2.50 16.44 21.56
C MET A 280 3.28 16.00 22.79
N LYS A 281 3.75 14.76 22.78
CA LYS A 281 4.66 14.23 23.79
C LYS A 281 5.91 13.71 23.09
N PHE A 282 7.08 14.13 23.56
CA PHE A 282 8.36 13.69 23.04
C PHE A 282 8.79 12.36 23.67
N ASN A 283 9.61 11.60 22.96
CA ASN A 283 10.29 10.42 23.49
C ASN A 283 11.35 10.85 24.54
N SER A 284 11.97 9.90 25.22
CA SER A 284 12.90 10.19 26.33
C SER A 284 14.06 11.10 25.92
N GLN A 285 14.64 10.90 24.73
CA GLN A 285 15.72 11.74 24.20
C GLN A 285 15.20 13.13 23.84
N GLY A 286 14.09 13.21 23.10
CA GLY A 286 13.48 14.47 22.70
C GLY A 286 13.00 15.29 23.91
N ALA A 287 12.52 14.65 24.98
CA ALA A 287 12.16 15.33 26.21
C ALA A 287 13.37 15.95 26.91
N ALA A 288 14.51 15.26 26.95
CA ALA A 288 15.76 15.80 27.50
C ALA A 288 16.31 16.96 26.66
N ASP A 289 16.25 16.83 25.33
CA ASP A 289 16.66 17.91 24.42
C ASP A 289 15.73 19.12 24.53
N PHE A 290 14.40 18.90 24.61
CA PHE A 290 13.42 19.97 24.75
C PHE A 290 13.56 20.70 26.09
N ASP A 291 13.84 19.97 27.17
CA ASP A 291 14.15 20.52 28.47
C ASP A 291 15.37 21.45 28.41
N ARG A 292 16.48 21.01 27.80
CA ARG A 292 17.67 21.81 27.62
C ARG A 292 17.40 23.05 26.76
N ILE A 293 16.72 22.87 25.58
CA ILE A 293 16.38 23.96 24.66
C ILE A 293 15.53 25.02 25.37
N THR A 294 14.52 24.61 26.14
CA THR A 294 13.66 25.56 26.84
C THR A 294 14.36 26.25 27.98
N ASN A 295 15.27 25.58 28.71
CA ASN A 295 16.08 26.18 29.77
C ASN A 295 17.05 27.24 29.22
N GLU A 296 17.73 27.00 28.08
CA GLU A 296 18.70 27.92 27.50
C GLU A 296 18.02 29.13 26.82
N ASN A 297 16.76 29.03 26.47
CA ASN A 297 16.05 30.03 25.67
C ASN A 297 14.80 30.59 26.36
N VAL A 298 14.79 30.64 27.67
CA VAL A 298 13.71 31.30 28.45
C VAL A 298 13.54 32.75 28.01
N ARG A 299 12.31 33.20 27.83
CA ARG A 299 11.88 34.51 27.33
C ARG A 299 12.09 34.74 25.83
N LYS A 300 12.61 33.76 25.05
CA LYS A 300 12.67 33.83 23.60
C LYS A 300 11.45 33.14 22.99
N ARG A 301 11.15 33.47 21.74
CA ARG A 301 10.04 32.85 20.99
C ARG A 301 10.53 31.60 20.27
N LEU A 302 9.82 30.50 20.49
CA LEU A 302 10.07 29.23 19.82
C LEU A 302 8.99 28.98 18.77
N ALA A 303 9.36 29.07 17.51
CA ALA A 303 8.46 28.82 16.39
C ALA A 303 8.30 27.31 16.17
N ILE A 304 7.05 26.88 16.02
CA ILE A 304 6.66 25.55 15.60
C ILE A 304 6.34 25.65 14.10
N VAL A 305 7.19 25.07 13.29
CA VAL A 305 7.13 25.12 11.82
C VAL A 305 6.73 23.75 11.29
N LEU A 306 5.75 23.70 10.44
CA LEU A 306 5.32 22.48 9.76
C LEU A 306 5.31 22.73 8.24
N ASP A 307 6.08 21.94 7.51
CA ASP A 307 6.26 22.09 6.06
C ASP A 307 6.63 23.52 5.63
N GLY A 308 7.49 24.19 6.43
CA GLY A 308 7.93 25.55 6.18
C GLY A 308 6.95 26.65 6.60
N VAL A 309 5.77 26.31 7.09
CA VAL A 309 4.76 27.25 7.56
C VAL A 309 4.78 27.34 9.09
N VAL A 310 4.85 28.56 9.63
CA VAL A 310 4.80 28.80 11.08
C VAL A 310 3.36 28.67 11.58
N HIS A 311 3.10 27.64 12.37
CA HIS A 311 1.78 27.43 13.00
C HIS A 311 1.62 28.21 14.29
N SER A 312 2.67 28.27 15.11
CA SER A 312 2.68 29.07 16.32
C SER A 312 4.11 29.45 16.71
N ALA A 313 4.29 30.56 17.41
CA ALA A 313 5.58 31.01 17.89
C ALA A 313 5.44 31.58 19.34
N PRO A 314 5.11 30.72 20.34
CA PRO A 314 4.95 31.14 21.70
C PRO A 314 6.28 31.60 22.34
N VAL A 315 6.17 32.45 23.35
CA VAL A 315 7.30 32.78 24.23
C VAL A 315 7.50 31.64 25.23
N ILE A 316 8.73 31.17 25.39
CA ILE A 316 9.11 30.21 26.41
C ILE A 316 9.06 30.94 27.77
N GLN A 317 8.04 30.65 28.59
CA GLN A 317 7.88 31.32 29.88
C GLN A 317 8.82 30.74 30.94
N GLU A 318 8.98 29.44 30.95
CA GLU A 318 9.80 28.68 31.88
C GLU A 318 10.34 27.39 31.26
N ARG A 319 11.29 26.76 31.93
CA ARG A 319 11.83 25.45 31.55
C ARG A 319 10.71 24.40 31.55
N ILE A 320 10.65 23.60 30.49
CA ILE A 320 9.64 22.54 30.30
C ILE A 320 10.31 21.17 30.43
N SER A 321 10.31 20.61 31.64
CA SER A 321 10.93 19.31 31.94
C SER A 321 10.06 18.11 31.59
N GLY A 322 8.76 18.30 31.30
CA GLY A 322 7.81 17.21 31.05
C GLY A 322 7.80 16.66 29.60
N GLY A 323 8.59 17.21 28.70
CA GLY A 323 8.65 16.77 27.30
C GLY A 323 7.30 16.88 26.59
N GLN A 324 6.47 17.86 26.97
CA GLN A 324 5.17 18.10 26.34
C GLN A 324 5.16 19.47 25.66
N ALA A 325 4.58 19.51 24.48
CA ALA A 325 4.34 20.73 23.71
C ALA A 325 2.94 20.70 23.12
N GLN A 326 2.45 21.86 22.69
CA GLN A 326 1.14 21.96 22.04
C GLN A 326 1.21 22.87 20.83
N ILE A 327 0.54 22.45 19.74
CA ILE A 327 0.31 23.30 18.58
C ILE A 327 -1.07 23.89 18.73
N THR A 328 -1.10 25.21 18.94
CA THR A 328 -2.33 25.99 19.01
C THR A 328 -2.55 26.74 17.71
N GLY A 329 -3.81 26.91 17.31
CA GLY A 329 -4.21 27.61 16.09
C GLY A 329 -5.71 27.56 15.94
N ASN A 330 -6.25 28.25 14.93
CA ASN A 330 -7.68 28.17 14.62
C ASN A 330 -7.99 26.87 13.85
N PHE A 331 -7.86 25.72 14.56
CA PHE A 331 -8.16 24.42 13.97
C PHE A 331 -9.64 24.09 14.13
N THR A 332 -10.23 23.52 13.10
CA THR A 332 -11.44 22.72 13.27
C THR A 332 -11.06 21.39 13.97
N MET A 333 -12.03 20.71 14.54
CA MET A 333 -11.80 19.39 15.16
C MET A 333 -11.23 18.39 14.15
N GLU A 334 -11.61 18.50 12.89
CA GLU A 334 -11.16 17.64 11.80
C GLU A 334 -9.70 17.92 11.41
N GLU A 335 -9.37 19.20 11.22
CA GLU A 335 -7.98 19.62 10.94
C GLU A 335 -7.02 19.24 12.06
N ALA A 336 -7.44 19.41 13.33
CA ALA A 336 -6.64 18.97 14.47
C ALA A 336 -6.42 17.45 14.51
N ARG A 337 -7.46 16.65 14.14
CA ARG A 337 -7.33 15.19 14.02
C ARG A 337 -6.37 14.80 12.92
N ASP A 338 -6.50 15.41 11.75
CA ASP A 338 -5.65 15.14 10.60
C ASP A 338 -4.20 15.48 10.91
N LEU A 339 -3.97 16.62 11.55
CA LEU A 339 -2.64 17.02 11.99
C LEU A 339 -2.06 16.03 13.04
N ALA A 340 -2.86 15.59 13.99
CA ALA A 340 -2.43 14.60 14.99
C ALA A 340 -2.09 13.24 14.35
N ILE A 341 -2.86 12.79 13.33
CA ILE A 341 -2.59 11.57 12.56
C ILE A 341 -1.24 11.70 11.85
N VAL A 342 -1.05 12.79 11.11
CA VAL A 342 0.14 13.03 10.30
C VAL A 342 1.41 13.13 11.16
N LEU A 343 1.34 13.85 12.29
CA LEU A 343 2.45 13.98 13.24
C LEU A 343 2.80 12.65 13.93
N ARG A 344 1.79 11.84 14.26
CA ARG A 344 2.00 10.53 14.90
C ARG A 344 2.59 9.50 13.94
N ALA A 345 2.14 9.51 12.68
CA ALA A 345 2.66 8.63 11.63
C ALA A 345 4.08 9.01 11.19
N GLY A 346 4.49 10.25 11.46
CA GLY A 346 5.81 10.78 11.09
C GLY A 346 5.84 11.52 9.75
N ALA A 347 6.95 12.23 9.55
CA ALA A 347 7.21 12.95 8.31
C ALA A 347 7.56 11.98 7.16
N LEU A 348 7.14 12.32 5.94
CA LEU A 348 7.66 11.68 4.75
C LEU A 348 9.13 12.08 4.56
N PRO A 349 10.00 11.13 4.23
CA PRO A 349 11.43 11.43 4.02
C PRO A 349 11.67 12.26 2.75
N ALA A 350 10.72 12.26 1.83
CA ALA A 350 10.70 13.06 0.61
C ALA A 350 9.27 13.50 0.26
N PRO A 351 9.11 14.59 -0.50
CA PRO A 351 7.82 14.94 -1.08
C PRO A 351 7.32 13.84 -2.03
N VAL A 352 6.00 13.67 -2.10
CA VAL A 352 5.36 12.75 -3.03
C VAL A 352 4.47 13.52 -3.98
N ASN A 353 4.55 13.16 -5.28
CA ASN A 353 3.73 13.73 -6.34
C ASN A 353 2.70 12.69 -6.78
N ILE A 354 1.46 13.09 -7.00
CA ILE A 354 0.42 12.20 -7.52
C ILE A 354 0.56 12.15 -9.04
N LEU A 355 0.90 10.96 -9.58
CA LEU A 355 1.00 10.72 -11.02
C LEU A 355 -0.33 10.28 -11.61
N GLU A 356 -1.05 9.41 -10.91
CA GLU A 356 -2.35 8.90 -11.33
C GLU A 356 -3.30 8.87 -10.14
N GLU A 357 -4.53 9.30 -10.38
CA GLU A 357 -5.64 9.23 -9.44
C GLU A 357 -6.86 8.62 -10.13
N ARG A 358 -7.39 7.56 -9.54
CA ARG A 358 -8.65 6.95 -9.98
C ARG A 358 -9.53 6.75 -8.75
N THR A 359 -10.66 7.41 -8.72
CA THR A 359 -11.66 7.29 -7.66
C THR A 359 -12.91 6.59 -8.20
N VAL A 360 -13.34 5.54 -7.52
CA VAL A 360 -14.57 4.80 -7.81
C VAL A 360 -15.57 5.09 -6.69
N GLY A 361 -16.70 5.68 -7.05
CA GLY A 361 -17.77 5.96 -6.07
C GLY A 361 -18.39 4.66 -5.52
N PRO A 362 -18.81 4.62 -4.25
CA PRO A 362 -19.43 3.45 -3.63
C PRO A 362 -20.70 2.97 -4.34
N SER A 363 -21.48 3.88 -4.93
CA SER A 363 -22.69 3.55 -5.72
C SER A 363 -22.35 2.77 -6.99
N LEU A 364 -21.28 3.14 -7.70
CA LEU A 364 -20.83 2.44 -8.91
C LEU A 364 -20.38 1.01 -8.58
N GLY A 365 -19.71 0.82 -7.46
CA GLY A 365 -19.30 -0.51 -7.01
C GLY A 365 -20.50 -1.41 -6.68
N SER A 366 -21.49 -0.91 -5.94
CA SER A 366 -22.70 -1.66 -5.58
C SER A 366 -23.55 -2.04 -6.80
N ASP A 367 -23.69 -1.15 -7.77
CA ASP A 367 -24.41 -1.41 -9.02
C ASP A 367 -23.68 -2.46 -9.86
N SER A 368 -22.35 -2.40 -9.94
CA SER A 368 -21.51 -3.39 -10.62
C SER A 368 -21.64 -4.79 -9.99
N ILE A 369 -21.65 -4.89 -8.65
CA ILE A 369 -21.90 -6.14 -7.94
C ILE A 369 -23.27 -6.70 -8.30
N ARG A 370 -24.30 -5.88 -8.20
CA ARG A 370 -25.68 -6.32 -8.47
C ARG A 370 -25.84 -6.82 -9.91
N GLN A 371 -25.32 -6.09 -10.88
CA GLN A 371 -25.35 -6.49 -12.29
C GLN A 371 -24.52 -7.75 -12.54
N GLY A 372 -23.32 -7.84 -11.96
CA GLY A 372 -22.44 -9.00 -12.08
C GLY A 372 -23.05 -10.27 -11.49
N ILE A 373 -23.65 -10.19 -10.29
CA ILE A 373 -24.37 -11.32 -9.66
C ILE A 373 -25.57 -11.73 -10.52
N MET A 374 -26.36 -10.76 -10.99
CA MET A 374 -27.54 -11.04 -11.82
C MET A 374 -27.14 -11.74 -13.13
N ALA A 375 -26.11 -11.23 -13.81
CA ALA A 375 -25.59 -11.84 -15.04
C ALA A 375 -25.07 -13.27 -14.79
N THR A 376 -24.35 -13.48 -13.67
CA THR A 376 -23.86 -14.79 -13.26
C THR A 376 -25.01 -15.77 -13.01
N LEU A 377 -26.05 -15.36 -12.27
CA LEU A 377 -27.20 -16.20 -11.98
C LEU A 377 -28.01 -16.56 -13.25
N ILE A 378 -28.22 -15.59 -14.15
CA ILE A 378 -28.90 -15.84 -15.42
C ILE A 378 -28.07 -16.80 -16.28
N GLY A 379 -26.76 -16.56 -16.44
CA GLY A 379 -25.87 -17.43 -17.20
C GLY A 379 -25.83 -18.84 -16.63
N PHE A 380 -25.68 -18.97 -15.31
CA PHE A 380 -25.72 -20.26 -14.60
C PHE A 380 -27.03 -21.00 -14.83
N PHE A 381 -28.17 -20.33 -14.69
CA PHE A 381 -29.49 -20.91 -14.91
C PHE A 381 -29.67 -21.42 -16.34
N LEU A 382 -29.27 -20.63 -17.34
CA LEU A 382 -29.35 -21.03 -18.74
C LEU A 382 -28.51 -22.28 -19.03
N VAL A 383 -27.30 -22.35 -18.47
CA VAL A 383 -26.40 -23.51 -18.59
C VAL A 383 -27.04 -24.75 -17.96
N VAL A 384 -27.56 -24.65 -16.75
CA VAL A 384 -28.25 -25.76 -16.04
C VAL A 384 -29.46 -26.27 -16.85
N VAL A 385 -30.31 -25.35 -17.33
CA VAL A 385 -31.47 -25.72 -18.17
C VAL A 385 -31.01 -26.41 -19.46
N PHE A 386 -29.99 -25.89 -20.14
CA PHE A 386 -29.44 -26.50 -21.36
C PHE A 386 -28.94 -27.92 -21.07
N MET A 387 -28.12 -28.10 -20.04
CA MET A 387 -27.56 -29.41 -19.66
C MET A 387 -28.63 -30.41 -19.28
N PHE A 388 -29.65 -29.99 -18.53
CA PHE A 388 -30.79 -30.84 -18.17
C PHE A 388 -31.59 -31.29 -19.39
N ILE A 389 -31.92 -30.38 -20.31
CA ILE A 389 -32.73 -30.71 -21.52
C ILE A 389 -31.94 -31.61 -22.45
N TYR A 390 -30.66 -31.31 -22.72
CA TYR A 390 -29.89 -32.03 -23.75
C TYR A 390 -29.34 -33.36 -23.26
N TYR A 391 -28.77 -33.42 -22.02
CA TYR A 391 -28.13 -34.61 -21.46
C TYR A 391 -28.97 -35.32 -20.42
N ARG A 392 -30.17 -34.85 -20.08
CA ARG A 392 -31.13 -35.47 -19.16
C ARG A 392 -30.46 -35.83 -17.81
N LEU A 393 -30.44 -37.14 -17.45
CA LEU A 393 -29.87 -37.60 -16.19
C LEU A 393 -28.38 -37.34 -16.06
N SER A 394 -27.60 -37.46 -17.13
CA SER A 394 -26.18 -37.10 -17.12
C SER A 394 -25.99 -35.59 -16.98
N GLY A 395 -26.92 -34.78 -17.53
CA GLY A 395 -26.97 -33.33 -17.29
C GLY A 395 -27.16 -32.99 -15.82
N LEU A 396 -28.08 -33.64 -15.10
CA LEU A 396 -28.25 -33.44 -13.64
C LEU A 396 -26.98 -33.76 -12.85
N VAL A 397 -26.22 -34.77 -13.25
CA VAL A 397 -24.92 -35.06 -12.64
C VAL A 397 -23.95 -33.92 -12.90
N ALA A 398 -23.86 -33.43 -14.14
CA ALA A 398 -23.00 -32.29 -14.48
C ALA A 398 -23.41 -31.02 -13.71
N ASP A 399 -24.69 -30.72 -13.61
CA ASP A 399 -25.23 -29.57 -12.87
C ASP A 399 -24.88 -29.64 -11.37
N SER A 400 -25.02 -30.84 -10.76
CA SER A 400 -24.64 -31.06 -9.35
C SER A 400 -23.14 -30.82 -9.13
N VAL A 401 -22.30 -31.24 -10.08
CA VAL A 401 -20.86 -31.05 -10.04
C VAL A 401 -20.47 -29.59 -10.35
N LEU A 402 -21.24 -28.90 -11.19
CA LEU A 402 -21.06 -27.47 -11.46
C LEU A 402 -21.33 -26.63 -10.20
N ILE A 403 -22.39 -26.93 -9.43
CA ILE A 403 -22.63 -26.29 -8.13
C ILE A 403 -21.43 -26.51 -7.19
N LEU A 404 -20.96 -27.76 -7.14
CA LEU A 404 -19.80 -28.09 -6.32
C LEU A 404 -18.53 -27.35 -6.78
N ASN A 405 -18.34 -27.20 -8.09
CA ASN A 405 -17.24 -26.45 -8.68
C ASN A 405 -17.23 -25.00 -8.18
N VAL A 406 -18.36 -24.31 -8.22
CA VAL A 406 -18.50 -22.93 -7.71
C VAL A 406 -18.22 -22.86 -6.21
N ILE A 407 -18.72 -23.79 -5.40
CA ILE A 407 -18.45 -23.82 -3.97
C ILE A 407 -16.97 -24.02 -3.68
N VAL A 408 -16.31 -24.94 -4.37
CA VAL A 408 -14.87 -25.20 -4.20
C VAL A 408 -14.04 -24.01 -4.65
N LEU A 409 -14.38 -23.39 -5.79
CA LEU A 409 -13.72 -22.18 -6.31
C LEU A 409 -13.79 -21.04 -5.29
N LEU A 410 -14.99 -20.70 -4.81
CA LEU A 410 -15.18 -19.63 -3.83
C LEU A 410 -14.49 -19.96 -2.49
N GLY A 411 -14.52 -21.22 -2.06
CA GLY A 411 -13.83 -21.67 -0.85
C GLY A 411 -12.31 -21.53 -0.95
N ILE A 412 -11.72 -21.84 -2.10
CA ILE A 412 -10.29 -21.65 -2.35
C ILE A 412 -9.95 -20.17 -2.38
N LEU A 413 -10.74 -19.32 -3.07
CA LEU A 413 -10.54 -17.87 -3.09
C LEU A 413 -10.58 -17.27 -1.68
N ALA A 414 -11.54 -17.70 -0.85
CA ALA A 414 -11.63 -17.29 0.55
C ALA A 414 -10.39 -17.74 1.36
N GLY A 415 -9.96 -19.00 1.19
CA GLY A 415 -8.81 -19.56 1.90
C GLY A 415 -7.48 -18.87 1.56
N PHE A 416 -7.31 -18.43 0.33
CA PHE A 416 -6.14 -17.65 -0.11
C PHE A 416 -6.27 -16.15 0.17
N LYS A 417 -7.37 -15.70 0.79
CA LYS A 417 -7.67 -14.27 1.01
C LYS A 417 -7.59 -13.46 -0.29
N ALA A 418 -8.05 -14.06 -1.39
CA ALA A 418 -7.98 -13.45 -2.70
C ALA A 418 -8.97 -12.29 -2.80
N THR A 419 -8.52 -11.18 -3.39
CA THR A 419 -9.37 -10.01 -3.64
C THR A 419 -10.24 -10.25 -4.87
N LEU A 420 -11.56 -10.29 -4.69
CA LEU A 420 -12.53 -10.41 -5.77
C LEU A 420 -12.74 -9.06 -6.44
N THR A 421 -12.40 -8.96 -7.73
CA THR A 421 -12.55 -7.77 -8.56
C THR A 421 -13.72 -7.94 -9.55
N LEU A 422 -14.17 -6.87 -10.20
CA LEU A 422 -15.20 -6.97 -11.24
C LEU A 422 -14.78 -7.91 -12.39
N PRO A 423 -13.56 -7.83 -12.96
CA PRO A 423 -13.06 -8.86 -13.87
C PRO A 423 -12.96 -10.25 -13.23
N GLY A 424 -12.71 -10.34 -11.91
CA GLY A 424 -12.72 -11.62 -11.20
C GLY A 424 -14.10 -12.29 -11.21
N ILE A 425 -15.20 -11.52 -11.07
CA ILE A 425 -16.58 -12.02 -11.26
C ILE A 425 -16.78 -12.51 -12.69
N ALA A 426 -16.32 -11.77 -13.68
CA ALA A 426 -16.37 -12.22 -15.09
C ALA A 426 -15.56 -13.53 -15.29
N GLY A 427 -14.45 -13.70 -14.57
CA GLY A 427 -13.68 -14.94 -14.50
C GLY A 427 -14.49 -16.11 -13.96
N ILE A 428 -15.29 -15.91 -12.90
CA ILE A 428 -16.20 -16.95 -12.37
C ILE A 428 -17.20 -17.39 -13.44
N VAL A 429 -17.83 -16.44 -14.14
CA VAL A 429 -18.79 -16.74 -15.23
C VAL A 429 -18.13 -17.55 -16.34
N LEU A 430 -16.91 -17.17 -16.73
CA LEU A 430 -16.15 -17.91 -17.74
C LEU A 430 -15.80 -19.33 -17.27
N VAL A 431 -15.39 -19.49 -16.01
CA VAL A 431 -15.10 -20.81 -15.42
C VAL A 431 -16.33 -21.70 -15.38
N ILE A 432 -17.52 -21.17 -15.10
CA ILE A 432 -18.80 -21.91 -15.18
C ILE A 432 -18.99 -22.51 -16.58
N GLY A 433 -18.76 -21.72 -17.64
CA GLY A 433 -18.84 -22.21 -19.02
C GLY A 433 -17.83 -23.32 -19.30
N MET A 434 -16.55 -23.09 -18.96
CA MET A 434 -15.47 -24.07 -19.19
C MET A 434 -15.65 -25.37 -18.37
N ALA A 435 -16.22 -25.29 -17.17
CA ALA A 435 -16.51 -26.48 -16.37
C ALA A 435 -17.57 -27.38 -17.02
N VAL A 436 -18.55 -26.77 -17.68
CA VAL A 436 -19.56 -27.51 -18.45
C VAL A 436 -18.97 -28.12 -19.73
N ASP A 437 -18.11 -27.39 -20.44
CA ASP A 437 -17.47 -27.88 -21.67
C ASP A 437 -16.67 -29.17 -21.44
N ALA A 438 -15.97 -29.26 -20.30
CA ALA A 438 -15.27 -30.49 -19.93
C ALA A 438 -16.24 -31.68 -19.75
N ASN A 439 -17.41 -31.46 -19.14
CA ASN A 439 -18.44 -32.50 -18.99
C ASN A 439 -19.06 -32.87 -20.35
N VAL A 440 -19.34 -31.88 -21.19
CA VAL A 440 -19.86 -32.11 -22.57
C VAL A 440 -18.91 -32.98 -23.38
N LEU A 441 -17.60 -32.67 -23.36
CA LEU A 441 -16.59 -33.48 -24.06
C LEU A 441 -16.57 -34.93 -23.56
N ILE A 442 -16.68 -35.15 -22.24
CA ILE A 442 -16.76 -36.51 -21.66
C ILE A 442 -18.02 -37.21 -22.13
N PHE A 443 -19.18 -36.56 -22.08
CA PHE A 443 -20.47 -37.17 -22.44
C PHE A 443 -20.55 -37.50 -23.91
N GLU A 444 -20.13 -36.60 -24.82
CA GLU A 444 -20.11 -36.89 -26.26
C GLU A 444 -19.13 -38.04 -26.58
N ARG A 445 -18.00 -38.12 -25.88
CA ARG A 445 -17.08 -39.24 -26.07
C ARG A 445 -17.67 -40.57 -25.59
N ILE A 446 -18.39 -40.56 -24.44
CA ILE A 446 -19.12 -41.73 -24.00
C ILE A 446 -20.20 -42.13 -25.02
N ARG A 447 -20.95 -41.17 -25.55
CA ARG A 447 -21.98 -41.39 -26.61
C ARG A 447 -21.39 -42.03 -27.87
N GLU A 448 -20.23 -41.58 -28.30
CA GLU A 448 -19.50 -42.19 -29.42
C GLU A 448 -19.12 -43.65 -29.14
N GLU A 449 -18.57 -43.93 -27.96
CA GLU A 449 -18.16 -45.29 -27.60
C GLU A 449 -19.39 -46.25 -27.47
N LEU A 450 -20.54 -45.74 -27.01
CA LEU A 450 -21.80 -46.48 -26.97
C LEU A 450 -22.31 -46.77 -28.39
N ARG A 451 -22.20 -45.82 -29.35
CA ARG A 451 -22.57 -46.02 -30.75
C ARG A 451 -21.69 -47.07 -31.46
N LEU A 452 -20.45 -47.25 -31.01
CA LEU A 452 -19.52 -48.29 -31.45
C LEU A 452 -19.84 -49.67 -30.86
N GLY A 453 -20.95 -49.79 -30.08
CA GLY A 453 -21.44 -51.08 -29.53
C GLY A 453 -20.76 -51.50 -28.23
N LYS A 454 -19.98 -50.64 -27.59
CA LYS A 454 -19.38 -50.99 -26.29
C LYS A 454 -20.44 -51.07 -25.16
N PRO A 455 -20.28 -52.00 -24.23
CA PRO A 455 -21.16 -52.02 -23.04
C PRO A 455 -20.95 -50.75 -22.22
N PRO A 456 -21.99 -50.30 -21.47
CA PRO A 456 -22.01 -49.01 -20.79
C PRO A 456 -20.79 -48.73 -19.92
N ARG A 457 -20.31 -49.71 -19.17
CA ARG A 457 -19.13 -49.58 -18.31
C ARG A 457 -17.85 -49.34 -19.12
N ALA A 458 -17.65 -50.11 -20.19
CA ALA A 458 -16.48 -49.94 -21.05
C ALA A 458 -16.51 -48.62 -21.85
N ALA A 459 -17.71 -48.17 -22.23
CA ALA A 459 -17.93 -46.90 -22.90
C ALA A 459 -17.57 -45.71 -21.98
N ILE A 460 -17.94 -45.75 -20.70
CA ILE A 460 -17.56 -44.73 -19.73
C ILE A 460 -16.02 -44.71 -19.53
N ASP A 461 -15.39 -45.87 -19.27
CA ASP A 461 -13.95 -45.96 -19.08
C ASP A 461 -13.19 -45.42 -20.27
N ALA A 462 -13.60 -45.79 -21.50
CA ALA A 462 -13.00 -45.30 -22.72
C ALA A 462 -13.26 -43.79 -22.94
N GLY A 463 -14.47 -43.32 -22.68
CA GLY A 463 -14.87 -41.92 -22.81
C GLY A 463 -14.05 -41.01 -21.93
N TYR A 464 -13.98 -41.31 -20.64
CA TYR A 464 -13.16 -40.54 -19.68
C TYR A 464 -11.67 -40.56 -20.03
N SER A 465 -11.12 -41.72 -20.42
CA SER A 465 -9.69 -41.86 -20.77
C SER A 465 -9.33 -41.03 -21.99
N LYS A 466 -10.16 -41.03 -23.03
CA LYS A 466 -9.91 -40.28 -24.27
C LYS A 466 -10.18 -38.79 -24.11
N ALA A 467 -11.28 -38.42 -23.43
CA ALA A 467 -11.59 -37.01 -23.18
C ALA A 467 -10.57 -36.32 -22.25
N PHE A 468 -9.99 -37.04 -21.33
CA PHE A 468 -9.03 -36.49 -20.35
C PHE A 468 -7.86 -35.78 -21.03
N VAL A 469 -7.25 -36.37 -22.04
CA VAL A 469 -6.10 -35.77 -22.75
C VAL A 469 -6.52 -34.45 -23.39
N THR A 470 -7.64 -34.45 -24.14
CA THR A 470 -8.15 -33.24 -24.79
C THR A 470 -8.50 -32.13 -23.78
N ILE A 471 -9.15 -32.49 -22.66
CA ILE A 471 -9.48 -31.54 -21.58
C ILE A 471 -8.21 -30.96 -20.97
N LEU A 472 -7.20 -31.80 -20.71
CA LEU A 472 -5.93 -31.35 -20.14
C LEU A 472 -5.21 -30.38 -21.08
N ASP A 473 -5.07 -30.74 -22.36
CA ASP A 473 -4.37 -29.93 -23.36
C ASP A 473 -5.02 -28.53 -23.52
N SER A 474 -6.35 -28.46 -23.63
CA SER A 474 -7.06 -27.20 -23.78
C SER A 474 -6.96 -26.31 -22.52
N ASN A 475 -7.01 -26.93 -21.34
CA ASN A 475 -6.93 -26.18 -20.09
C ASN A 475 -5.49 -25.75 -19.72
N VAL A 476 -4.47 -26.53 -20.10
CA VAL A 476 -3.06 -26.15 -19.88
C VAL A 476 -2.71 -24.89 -20.67
N THR A 477 -3.12 -24.76 -21.91
CA THR A 477 -2.87 -23.55 -22.72
C THR A 477 -3.51 -22.30 -22.09
N THR A 478 -4.75 -22.42 -21.63
CA THR A 478 -5.46 -21.32 -20.97
C THR A 478 -4.83 -21.00 -19.60
N LEU A 479 -4.39 -22.03 -18.86
CA LEU A 479 -3.72 -21.85 -17.56
C LEU A 479 -2.38 -21.11 -17.74
N ILE A 480 -1.60 -21.44 -18.77
CA ILE A 480 -0.36 -20.72 -19.08
C ILE A 480 -0.66 -19.24 -19.32
N ALA A 481 -1.64 -18.92 -20.16
CA ALA A 481 -2.04 -17.53 -20.41
C ALA A 481 -2.49 -16.82 -19.12
N ALA A 482 -3.28 -17.49 -18.27
CA ALA A 482 -3.72 -16.95 -17.00
C ALA A 482 -2.55 -16.71 -16.02
N LEU A 483 -1.55 -17.60 -15.98
CA LEU A 483 -0.34 -17.41 -15.16
C LEU A 483 0.51 -16.22 -15.64
N PHE A 484 0.62 -16.00 -16.95
CA PHE A 484 1.26 -14.80 -17.48
C PHE A 484 0.51 -13.52 -17.08
N LEU A 485 -0.82 -13.53 -17.19
CA LEU A 485 -1.64 -12.40 -16.72
C LEU A 485 -1.52 -12.17 -15.21
N PHE A 486 -1.34 -13.23 -14.43
CA PHE A 486 -1.11 -13.11 -12.99
C PHE A 486 0.28 -12.53 -12.67
N ALA A 487 1.31 -12.94 -13.40
CA ALA A 487 2.69 -12.50 -13.17
C ALA A 487 2.93 -11.05 -13.60
N PHE A 488 2.35 -10.63 -14.72
CA PHE A 488 2.59 -9.31 -15.33
C PHE A 488 1.40 -8.35 -15.20
N GLY A 489 0.22 -8.83 -14.82
CA GLY A 489 -0.97 -8.02 -14.63
C GLY A 489 -0.93 -7.24 -13.32
N THR A 490 -1.62 -6.10 -13.30
CA THR A 490 -1.78 -5.23 -12.13
C THR A 490 -3.25 -5.14 -11.73
N GLY A 491 -3.51 -4.84 -10.46
CA GLY A 491 -4.85 -4.55 -9.94
C GLY A 491 -5.94 -5.55 -10.39
N PRO A 492 -7.02 -5.07 -11.05
CA PRO A 492 -8.15 -5.90 -11.44
C PRO A 492 -7.82 -7.07 -12.37
N VAL A 493 -6.81 -6.92 -13.26
CA VAL A 493 -6.38 -7.97 -14.19
C VAL A 493 -5.76 -9.16 -13.43
N LYS A 494 -5.00 -8.88 -12.38
CA LYS A 494 -4.41 -9.92 -11.52
C LYS A 494 -5.49 -10.72 -10.78
N GLY A 495 -6.57 -10.04 -10.31
CA GLY A 495 -7.73 -10.70 -9.70
C GLY A 495 -8.45 -11.64 -10.68
N PHE A 496 -8.68 -11.20 -11.94
CA PHE A 496 -9.21 -12.05 -13.00
C PHE A 496 -8.33 -13.28 -13.25
N ALA A 497 -7.02 -13.07 -13.43
CA ALA A 497 -6.07 -14.13 -13.72
C ALA A 497 -6.01 -15.19 -12.59
N LEU A 498 -6.05 -14.75 -11.34
CA LEU A 498 -6.08 -15.64 -10.17
C LEU A 498 -7.36 -16.48 -10.14
N THR A 499 -8.53 -15.84 -10.30
CA THR A 499 -9.83 -16.52 -10.33
C THR A 499 -9.89 -17.53 -11.46
N LEU A 500 -9.42 -17.17 -12.66
CA LEU A 500 -9.37 -18.05 -13.82
C LEU A 500 -8.44 -19.24 -13.59
N SER A 501 -7.23 -19.02 -13.06
CA SER A 501 -6.25 -20.08 -12.80
C SER A 501 -6.79 -21.12 -11.82
N ILE A 502 -7.32 -20.66 -10.68
CA ILE A 502 -7.96 -21.53 -9.69
C ILE A 502 -9.15 -22.25 -10.30
N GLY A 503 -9.99 -21.52 -11.04
CA GLY A 503 -11.18 -22.05 -11.68
C GLY A 503 -10.88 -23.18 -12.67
N ILE A 504 -9.84 -23.04 -13.50
CA ILE A 504 -9.40 -24.09 -14.43
C ILE A 504 -9.00 -25.36 -13.67
N VAL A 505 -8.19 -25.24 -12.63
CA VAL A 505 -7.75 -26.39 -11.83
C VAL A 505 -8.93 -27.09 -11.17
N VAL A 506 -9.86 -26.33 -10.59
CA VAL A 506 -11.08 -26.85 -9.95
C VAL A 506 -11.99 -27.50 -10.99
N SER A 507 -12.18 -26.90 -12.19
CA SER A 507 -13.04 -27.44 -13.22
C SER A 507 -12.54 -28.79 -13.76
N VAL A 508 -11.23 -28.92 -14.00
CA VAL A 508 -10.62 -30.20 -14.41
C VAL A 508 -10.80 -31.26 -13.30
N PHE A 509 -10.56 -30.88 -12.04
CA PHE A 509 -10.74 -31.78 -10.91
C PHE A 509 -12.20 -32.24 -10.80
N THR A 510 -13.17 -31.33 -10.84
CA THR A 510 -14.58 -31.66 -10.65
C THR A 510 -15.12 -32.44 -11.85
N ALA A 511 -14.81 -32.07 -13.10
CA ALA A 511 -15.29 -32.73 -14.29
C ALA A 511 -14.68 -34.13 -14.48
N VAL A 512 -13.39 -34.32 -14.21
CA VAL A 512 -12.75 -35.61 -14.46
C VAL A 512 -12.82 -36.55 -13.25
N PHE A 513 -12.70 -36.00 -12.05
CA PHE A 513 -12.58 -36.82 -10.84
C PHE A 513 -13.93 -37.01 -10.15
N VAL A 514 -14.68 -35.94 -9.92
CA VAL A 514 -15.94 -36.01 -9.17
C VAL A 514 -17.07 -36.62 -10.00
N THR A 515 -17.28 -36.18 -11.26
CA THR A 515 -18.30 -36.80 -12.13
C THR A 515 -18.06 -38.27 -12.31
N ARG A 516 -16.83 -38.73 -12.44
CA ARG A 516 -16.51 -40.16 -12.55
C ARG A 516 -16.89 -40.95 -11.28
N ILE A 517 -16.69 -40.39 -10.10
CA ILE A 517 -17.14 -41.04 -8.83
C ILE A 517 -18.65 -41.27 -8.86
N ILE A 518 -19.40 -40.27 -9.30
CA ILE A 518 -20.86 -40.35 -9.36
C ILE A 518 -21.30 -41.44 -10.36
N PHE A 519 -20.70 -41.46 -11.57
CA PHE A 519 -20.99 -42.50 -12.55
C PHE A 519 -20.56 -43.88 -12.08
N ASP A 520 -19.40 -44.06 -11.49
CA ASP A 520 -18.91 -45.31 -10.93
C ASP A 520 -19.87 -45.82 -9.83
N TYR A 521 -20.38 -44.92 -8.96
CA TYR A 521 -21.33 -45.25 -7.90
C TYR A 521 -22.70 -45.73 -8.46
N PHE A 522 -23.23 -45.03 -9.46
CA PHE A 522 -24.51 -45.39 -10.08
C PHE A 522 -24.44 -46.73 -10.82
N ILE A 523 -23.32 -46.99 -11.53
CA ILE A 523 -23.11 -48.24 -12.27
C ILE A 523 -22.88 -49.43 -11.32
N TRP A 524 -22.20 -49.21 -10.19
CA TRP A 524 -21.94 -50.27 -9.21
C TRP A 524 -23.16 -50.69 -8.47
N ASN A 525 -24.05 -49.71 -8.14
CA ASN A 525 -25.21 -49.95 -7.26
C ASN A 525 -26.49 -50.33 -8.03
N ARG A 526 -26.56 -50.04 -9.32
CA ARG A 526 -27.69 -50.40 -10.20
C ARG A 526 -27.14 -50.96 -11.50
N SER A 527 -27.59 -52.16 -11.91
CA SER A 527 -27.31 -52.73 -13.22
C SER A 527 -28.04 -51.92 -14.31
N ILE A 528 -27.48 -50.70 -14.62
CA ILE A 528 -28.10 -49.82 -15.62
C ILE A 528 -27.81 -50.38 -16.99
N SER A 529 -28.82 -50.81 -17.68
CA SER A 529 -28.75 -51.34 -19.07
C SER A 529 -28.72 -50.24 -20.13
N ARG A 530 -29.13 -49.02 -19.78
CA ARG A 530 -29.09 -47.84 -20.69
C ARG A 530 -28.66 -46.59 -19.92
N ILE A 531 -27.61 -45.94 -20.41
CA ILE A 531 -27.17 -44.66 -19.89
C ILE A 531 -27.81 -43.56 -20.75
N SER A 532 -28.42 -42.59 -20.10
CA SER A 532 -28.94 -41.38 -20.75
C SER A 532 -27.80 -40.34 -20.87
N VAL A 533 -27.09 -40.36 -22.02
CA VAL A 533 -26.05 -39.41 -22.36
C VAL A 533 -26.40 -38.75 -23.70
#